data_396244a92274a142853807459d65a309
#
_entry.id   396244a92274a142853807459d65a309
#
_cell.length_a   1.000
_cell.length_b   1.000
_cell.length_c   1.000
_cell.angle_alpha   90.00
_cell.angle_beta   90.00
_cell.angle_gamma   90.00
#
_symmetry.space_group_name_H-M   'P 1'
#
loop_
_entity.id
_entity.type
_entity.pdbx_description
1 polymer ?
#
loop_
_entity_poly.entity_id
_entity_poly.type
_entity_poly.pdbx_seq_one_letter_code
_entity_poly.pdbx_strand_id
1 'polypeptide(L)'
;MSNQKIPILSHFQIENCIFFDGQKCDFTKIPRPFHIVSEIKRGKAVFTSANKTITLKEGDVFFIPKGETYRSEWSGGAVVYCTSIFFSFETGNDPTEDRAYELEKIEGEPKKRISEILTTLLSAKEKNKFLDFKFLGDFFALCQALFDNIEYSQRNSNTYAIQKAIDYINENFDRDISVKQLAEMCNFSESRFHHVFKELMGTSPITYKHKAAINQARLYLKSERCYTIEEVSDKCGFSSSIYFRRIFKKITGKSPREYKKDSMM
;
A
#
# COMPACT_ATOMS: atom_id res chain seq x y z
N MET A 1 -4.96 7.46 -31.89
CA MET A 1 -3.60 7.60 -31.30
C MET A 1 -3.72 7.22 -29.84
N SER A 2 -3.18 6.07 -29.42
CA SER A 2 -3.11 5.72 -28.00
C SER A 2 -2.23 6.76 -27.31
N ASN A 3 -2.80 7.53 -26.37
CA ASN A 3 -2.04 8.37 -25.47
C ASN A 3 -1.08 7.43 -24.71
N GLN A 4 0.17 7.33 -25.15
CA GLN A 4 1.20 6.61 -24.42
C GLN A 4 1.40 7.37 -23.10
N LYS A 5 0.96 6.78 -22.02
CA LYS A 5 1.14 7.32 -20.67
C LYS A 5 2.59 7.11 -20.26
N ILE A 6 3.24 8.20 -19.83
CA ILE A 6 4.56 8.10 -19.22
C ILE A 6 4.36 7.79 -17.74
N PRO A 7 4.94 6.69 -17.21
CA PRO A 7 4.85 6.35 -15.81
C PRO A 7 5.37 7.50 -14.92
N ILE A 8 4.53 7.95 -13.98
CA ILE A 8 4.92 8.95 -12.97
C ILE A 8 4.89 8.27 -11.61
N LEU A 9 6.04 8.19 -10.96
CA LEU A 9 6.20 7.56 -9.66
C LEU A 9 5.64 8.49 -8.57
N SER A 10 4.60 8.06 -7.86
CA SER A 10 3.96 8.81 -6.78
C SER A 10 4.48 8.43 -5.40
N HIS A 11 4.98 7.20 -5.24
CA HIS A 11 5.55 6.72 -3.99
C HIS A 11 6.72 5.78 -4.27
N PHE A 12 7.79 5.93 -3.51
CA PHE A 12 8.92 4.99 -3.52
C PHE A 12 9.58 4.93 -2.15
N GLN A 13 9.75 3.71 -1.64
CA GLN A 13 10.48 3.43 -0.43
C GLN A 13 11.20 2.10 -0.58
N ILE A 14 12.44 2.02 -0.12
CA ILE A 14 13.20 0.76 -0.03
C ILE A 14 13.75 0.62 1.38
N GLU A 15 13.56 -0.54 2.00
CA GLU A 15 14.03 -0.80 3.37
C GLU A 15 14.19 -2.28 3.68
N ASN A 16 14.91 -2.56 4.75
CA ASN A 16 14.91 -3.86 5.40
C ASN A 16 13.80 -3.88 6.46
N CYS A 17 12.80 -4.71 6.24
CA CYS A 17 11.69 -4.92 7.17
C CYS A 17 12.05 -6.04 8.15
N ILE A 18 11.83 -5.79 9.43
CA ILE A 18 12.13 -6.74 10.51
C ILE A 18 10.83 -7.25 11.10
N PHE A 19 10.75 -8.55 11.30
CA PHE A 19 9.64 -9.26 11.94
C PHE A 19 10.18 -10.22 13.00
N PHE A 20 9.32 -10.61 13.94
CA PHE A 20 9.66 -11.55 15.00
C PHE A 20 8.96 -12.89 14.77
N ASP A 21 9.51 -13.95 15.36
CA ASP A 21 8.93 -15.28 15.28
C ASP A 21 7.50 -15.29 15.83
N GLY A 22 6.58 -15.88 15.06
CA GLY A 22 5.15 -15.89 15.38
C GLY A 22 4.41 -14.57 15.13
N GLN A 23 5.08 -13.52 14.64
CA GLN A 23 4.42 -12.25 14.33
C GLN A 23 3.38 -12.42 13.23
N LYS A 24 2.18 -11.89 13.47
CA LYS A 24 1.06 -11.86 12.51
C LYS A 24 0.70 -10.45 12.13
N CYS A 25 0.50 -10.22 10.84
CA CYS A 25 0.03 -8.94 10.31
C CYS A 25 -1.26 -9.17 9.55
N ASP A 26 -2.26 -8.30 9.76
CA ASP A 26 -3.57 -8.39 9.10
C ASP A 26 -3.86 -7.10 8.33
N PHE A 27 -3.90 -7.22 7.00
CA PHE A 27 -4.21 -6.16 6.04
C PHE A 27 -5.52 -6.42 5.30
N THR A 28 -6.39 -7.29 5.83
CA THR A 28 -7.68 -7.63 5.19
C THR A 28 -8.69 -6.48 5.21
N LYS A 29 -8.57 -5.57 6.17
CA LYS A 29 -9.48 -4.41 6.30
C LYS A 29 -8.96 -3.14 5.66
N ILE A 30 -7.65 -3.05 5.42
CA ILE A 30 -6.98 -1.86 4.94
C ILE A 30 -5.87 -2.30 4.00
N PRO A 31 -6.20 -2.44 2.72
CA PRO A 31 -5.21 -2.81 1.70
C PRO A 31 -4.09 -1.78 1.61
N ARG A 32 -2.90 -2.21 1.23
CA ARG A 32 -1.76 -1.32 1.04
C ARG A 32 -1.97 -0.46 -0.21
N PRO A 33 -1.66 0.85 -0.16
CA PRO A 33 -1.86 1.76 -1.29
C PRO A 33 -0.73 1.70 -2.33
N PHE A 34 0.19 0.74 -2.22
CA PHE A 34 1.36 0.59 -3.09
C PHE A 34 1.62 -0.88 -3.41
N HIS A 35 2.35 -1.13 -4.50
CA HIS A 35 2.94 -2.42 -4.80
C HIS A 35 4.11 -2.69 -3.87
N ILE A 36 4.32 -3.96 -3.55
CA ILE A 36 5.45 -4.40 -2.71
C ILE A 36 6.17 -5.52 -3.45
N VAL A 37 7.47 -5.34 -3.68
CA VAL A 37 8.38 -6.39 -4.13
C VAL A 37 9.38 -6.65 -3.01
N SER A 38 9.48 -7.90 -2.57
CA SER A 38 10.33 -8.24 -1.43
C SER A 38 11.11 -9.53 -1.67
N GLU A 39 12.26 -9.62 -1.01
CA GLU A 39 13.05 -10.84 -0.90
C GLU A 39 13.23 -11.21 0.56
N ILE A 40 12.93 -12.46 0.93
CA ILE A 40 13.22 -13.00 2.26
C ILE A 40 14.74 -13.18 2.41
N LYS A 41 15.36 -12.41 3.27
CA LYS A 41 16.80 -12.49 3.53
C LYS A 41 17.13 -13.46 4.67
N ARG A 42 16.17 -13.69 5.58
CA ARG A 42 16.30 -14.65 6.68
C ARG A 42 14.93 -15.06 7.21
N GLY A 43 14.76 -16.38 7.44
CA GLY A 43 13.54 -16.95 8.01
C GLY A 43 12.52 -17.40 6.99
N LYS A 44 11.26 -17.41 7.38
CA LYS A 44 10.11 -17.88 6.58
C LYS A 44 8.91 -16.99 6.79
N ALA A 45 8.01 -17.00 5.82
CA ALA A 45 6.73 -16.32 5.94
C ALA A 45 5.63 -17.09 5.20
N VAL A 46 4.41 -16.99 5.69
CA VAL A 46 3.20 -17.45 4.99
C VAL A 46 2.31 -16.24 4.76
N PHE A 47 1.93 -16.01 3.52
CA PHE A 47 1.00 -14.97 3.13
C PHE A 47 -0.28 -15.61 2.61
N THR A 48 -1.43 -15.13 3.06
CA THR A 48 -2.75 -15.62 2.66
C THR A 48 -3.61 -14.44 2.23
N SER A 49 -3.99 -14.42 0.97
CA SER A 49 -5.03 -13.54 0.40
C SER A 49 -6.36 -14.27 0.27
N ALA A 50 -7.38 -13.63 -0.32
CA ALA A 50 -8.67 -14.26 -0.58
C ALA A 50 -8.55 -15.46 -1.53
N ASN A 51 -7.64 -15.39 -2.50
CA ASN A 51 -7.54 -16.35 -3.60
C ASN A 51 -6.32 -17.27 -3.49
N LYS A 52 -5.29 -16.90 -2.72
CA LYS A 52 -3.99 -17.57 -2.77
C LYS A 52 -3.29 -17.59 -1.42
N THR A 53 -2.61 -18.68 -1.15
CA THR A 53 -1.65 -18.79 -0.03
C THR A 53 -0.29 -19.12 -0.60
N ILE A 54 0.73 -18.35 -0.23
CA ILE A 54 2.12 -18.61 -0.60
C ILE A 54 2.96 -18.82 0.66
N THR A 55 3.87 -19.78 0.57
CA THR A 55 4.88 -20.05 1.61
C THR A 55 6.24 -19.64 1.09
N LEU A 56 6.93 -18.83 1.86
CA LEU A 56 8.19 -18.21 1.51
C LEU A 56 9.28 -18.63 2.49
N LYS A 57 10.49 -18.78 1.97
CA LYS A 57 11.71 -19.08 2.74
C LYS A 57 12.83 -18.15 2.30
N GLU A 58 13.93 -18.20 2.99
CA GLU A 58 15.15 -17.46 2.64
C GLU A 58 15.51 -17.59 1.15
N GLY A 59 15.80 -16.47 0.52
CA GLY A 59 16.06 -16.31 -0.90
C GLY A 59 14.81 -16.26 -1.79
N ASP A 60 13.60 -16.41 -1.26
CA ASP A 60 12.39 -16.27 -2.08
C ASP A 60 12.05 -14.80 -2.31
N VAL A 61 11.69 -14.50 -3.55
CA VAL A 61 11.16 -13.18 -3.99
C VAL A 61 9.67 -13.28 -4.16
N PHE A 62 8.95 -12.25 -3.74
CA PHE A 62 7.50 -12.21 -3.85
C PHE A 62 6.97 -10.81 -4.16
N PHE A 63 5.78 -10.78 -4.68
CA PHE A 63 5.05 -9.57 -5.07
C PHE A 63 3.70 -9.50 -4.40
N ILE A 64 3.37 -8.35 -3.85
CA ILE A 64 2.04 -8.01 -3.35
C ILE A 64 1.55 -6.82 -4.16
N PRO A 65 0.49 -6.96 -4.96
CA PRO A 65 -0.03 -5.86 -5.75
C PRO A 65 -0.69 -4.78 -4.88
N LYS A 66 -0.68 -3.56 -5.38
CA LYS A 66 -1.42 -2.43 -4.81
C LYS A 66 -2.90 -2.80 -4.65
N GLY A 67 -3.44 -2.54 -3.47
CA GLY A 67 -4.84 -2.84 -3.16
C GLY A 67 -5.12 -4.28 -2.72
N GLU A 68 -4.13 -5.18 -2.72
CA GLU A 68 -4.31 -6.55 -2.24
C GLU A 68 -4.60 -6.59 -0.74
N THR A 69 -5.53 -7.49 -0.37
CA THR A 69 -5.87 -7.76 1.03
C THR A 69 -5.30 -9.11 1.44
N TYR A 70 -4.51 -9.12 2.52
CA TYR A 70 -3.82 -10.33 2.95
C TYR A 70 -3.56 -10.37 4.45
N ARG A 71 -3.21 -11.56 4.92
CA ARG A 71 -2.57 -11.80 6.22
C ARG A 71 -1.18 -12.36 5.99
N SER A 72 -0.27 -12.07 6.91
CA SER A 72 1.05 -12.70 6.92
C SER A 72 1.41 -13.22 8.30
N GLU A 73 2.11 -14.35 8.34
CA GLU A 73 2.66 -14.96 9.53
C GLU A 73 4.15 -15.24 9.29
N TRP A 74 5.00 -14.81 10.23
CA TRP A 74 6.44 -14.83 10.11
C TRP A 74 7.06 -15.80 11.11
N SER A 75 8.04 -16.60 10.69
CA SER A 75 8.63 -17.65 11.51
C SER A 75 10.05 -18.04 11.05
N GLY A 76 10.74 -18.86 11.84
CA GLY A 76 12.01 -19.44 11.43
C GLY A 76 13.24 -18.78 12.03
N GLY A 77 13.13 -18.27 13.23
CA GLY A 77 14.22 -17.70 14.02
C GLY A 77 13.78 -16.47 14.80
N ALA A 78 14.55 -16.10 15.83
CA ALA A 78 14.21 -14.96 16.69
C ALA A 78 13.93 -13.67 15.89
N VAL A 79 14.59 -13.51 14.74
CA VAL A 79 14.41 -12.39 13.82
C VAL A 79 14.29 -12.93 12.41
N VAL A 80 13.22 -12.51 11.73
CA VAL A 80 12.97 -12.72 10.31
C VAL A 80 13.07 -11.37 9.63
N TYR A 81 13.74 -11.26 8.49
CA TYR A 81 13.74 -10.00 7.76
C TYR A 81 13.74 -10.20 6.24
N CYS A 82 13.21 -9.20 5.58
CA CYS A 82 13.17 -9.10 4.13
C CYS A 82 13.61 -7.71 3.66
N THR A 83 14.21 -7.65 2.49
CA THR A 83 14.41 -6.39 1.77
C THR A 83 13.18 -6.13 0.92
N SER A 84 12.59 -4.95 1.07
CA SER A 84 11.32 -4.60 0.41
C SER A 84 11.43 -3.27 -0.32
N ILE A 85 10.83 -3.21 -1.51
CA ILE A 85 10.53 -1.97 -2.24
C ILE A 85 9.02 -1.79 -2.21
N PHE A 86 8.59 -0.61 -1.80
CA PHE A 86 7.21 -0.14 -1.82
C PHE A 86 7.12 0.96 -2.87
N PHE A 87 6.21 0.83 -3.83
CA PHE A 87 6.07 1.81 -4.88
C PHE A 87 4.65 1.91 -5.41
N SER A 88 4.29 3.08 -5.92
CA SER A 88 3.08 3.30 -6.70
C SER A 88 3.32 4.34 -7.78
N PHE A 89 2.53 4.27 -8.83
CA PHE A 89 2.49 5.27 -9.87
C PHE A 89 1.29 6.19 -9.68
N GLU A 90 1.38 7.39 -10.22
CA GLU A 90 0.28 8.36 -10.19
C GLU A 90 -0.91 7.84 -11.01
N THR A 91 -2.11 8.00 -10.46
CA THR A 91 -3.34 7.60 -11.13
C THR A 91 -3.47 8.28 -12.49
N GLY A 92 -3.78 7.49 -13.52
CA GLY A 92 -3.81 7.96 -14.91
C GLY A 92 -2.48 7.84 -15.64
N ASN A 93 -1.36 7.69 -14.94
CA ASN A 93 0.00 7.47 -15.46
C ASN A 93 0.62 6.15 -14.99
N ASP A 94 -0.17 5.29 -14.36
CA ASP A 94 0.22 3.94 -13.95
C ASP A 94 0.13 2.99 -15.15
N PRO A 95 1.23 2.38 -15.60
CA PRO A 95 1.22 1.46 -16.75
C PRO A 95 0.52 0.13 -16.44
N THR A 96 0.19 -0.12 -15.17
CA THR A 96 -0.46 -1.36 -14.70
C THR A 96 -1.91 -1.13 -14.29
N GLU A 97 -2.44 0.06 -14.52
CA GLU A 97 -3.71 0.54 -13.99
C GLU A 97 -4.92 -0.30 -14.43
N ASP A 98 -4.87 -0.85 -15.65
CA ASP A 98 -5.91 -1.71 -16.23
C ASP A 98 -5.71 -3.20 -15.93
N ARG A 99 -4.66 -3.56 -15.21
CA ARG A 99 -4.27 -4.94 -14.90
C ARG A 99 -4.58 -5.28 -13.44
N ALA A 100 -5.18 -6.44 -13.22
CA ALA A 100 -5.38 -7.01 -11.90
C ALA A 100 -4.35 -8.12 -11.69
N TYR A 101 -3.47 -7.92 -10.71
CA TYR A 101 -2.48 -8.88 -10.27
C TYR A 101 -2.91 -9.53 -8.97
N GLU A 102 -2.37 -10.70 -8.68
CA GLU A 102 -2.54 -11.39 -7.42
C GLU A 102 -1.23 -11.44 -6.62
N LEU A 103 -1.33 -11.79 -5.35
CA LEU A 103 -0.18 -12.16 -4.52
C LEU A 103 0.62 -13.27 -5.20
N GLU A 104 1.92 -13.05 -5.44
CA GLU A 104 2.73 -13.98 -6.26
C GLU A 104 4.10 -14.25 -5.61
N LYS A 105 4.53 -15.51 -5.66
CA LYS A 105 5.93 -15.90 -5.44
C LYS A 105 6.62 -15.95 -6.80
N ILE A 106 7.68 -15.18 -6.95
CA ILE A 106 8.42 -15.08 -8.21
C ILE A 106 9.44 -16.21 -8.29
N GLU A 107 9.46 -16.93 -9.40
CA GLU A 107 10.36 -18.05 -9.62
C GLU A 107 11.18 -17.89 -10.93
N GLY A 108 12.16 -18.74 -11.13
CA GLY A 108 12.98 -18.77 -12.35
C GLY A 108 13.92 -17.58 -12.54
N GLU A 109 14.21 -17.22 -13.78
CA GLU A 109 15.10 -16.11 -14.15
C GLU A 109 14.63 -14.73 -13.64
N PRO A 110 13.33 -14.40 -13.68
CA PRO A 110 12.86 -13.12 -13.11
C PRO A 110 13.21 -12.96 -11.63
N LYS A 111 13.13 -14.02 -10.83
CA LYS A 111 13.51 -14.02 -9.41
C LYS A 111 14.96 -13.58 -9.23
N LYS A 112 15.90 -14.17 -9.98
CA LYS A 112 17.33 -13.86 -9.90
C LYS A 112 17.59 -12.39 -10.25
N ARG A 113 17.05 -11.95 -11.38
CA ARG A 113 17.20 -10.57 -11.84
C ARG A 113 16.63 -9.56 -10.83
N ILE A 114 15.44 -9.81 -10.27
CA ILE A 114 14.82 -8.94 -9.27
C ILE A 114 15.67 -8.90 -7.99
N SER A 115 16.18 -10.04 -7.50
CA SER A 115 17.04 -10.11 -6.32
C SER A 115 18.32 -9.29 -6.50
N GLU A 116 18.97 -9.37 -7.67
CA GLU A 116 20.17 -8.59 -8.01
C GLU A 116 19.86 -7.08 -8.00
N ILE A 117 18.73 -6.68 -8.59
CA ILE A 117 18.33 -5.27 -8.64
C ILE A 117 17.95 -4.76 -7.24
N LEU A 118 17.21 -5.52 -6.44
CA LEU A 118 16.88 -5.18 -5.05
C LEU A 118 18.16 -4.89 -4.24
N THR A 119 19.18 -5.75 -4.37
CA THR A 119 20.46 -5.58 -3.70
C THR A 119 21.17 -4.31 -4.19
N THR A 120 21.16 -4.03 -5.48
CA THR A 120 21.77 -2.84 -6.08
C THR A 120 21.08 -1.55 -5.58
N LEU A 121 19.77 -1.50 -5.59
CA LEU A 121 18.98 -0.35 -5.14
C LEU A 121 19.16 -0.08 -3.63
N LEU A 122 19.18 -1.13 -2.81
CA LEU A 122 19.44 -1.00 -1.37
C LEU A 122 20.83 -0.43 -1.12
N SER A 123 21.84 -0.95 -1.78
CA SER A 123 23.23 -0.49 -1.67
C SER A 123 23.42 0.97 -2.16
N ALA A 124 22.67 1.37 -3.19
CA ALA A 124 22.69 2.77 -3.67
C ALA A 124 22.08 3.72 -2.63
N LYS A 125 20.98 3.30 -1.97
CA LYS A 125 20.37 4.05 -0.86
C LYS A 125 21.36 4.25 0.29
N GLU A 126 22.02 3.18 0.73
CA GLU A 126 23.00 3.23 1.83
C GLU A 126 24.20 4.14 1.53
N LYS A 127 24.57 4.29 0.27
CA LYS A 127 25.64 5.18 -0.20
C LYS A 127 25.18 6.61 -0.53
N ASN A 128 23.98 7.00 -0.13
CA ASN A 128 23.35 8.30 -0.47
C ASN A 128 23.27 8.61 -1.98
N LYS A 129 23.24 7.60 -2.82
CA LYS A 129 23.02 7.70 -4.28
C LYS A 129 21.56 7.42 -4.64
N PHE A 130 20.67 7.91 -3.81
CA PHE A 130 19.25 7.70 -3.93
C PHE A 130 18.66 8.67 -4.95
N LEU A 131 17.85 8.15 -5.88
CA LEU A 131 17.15 8.90 -6.94
C LEU A 131 18.07 9.58 -8.00
N ASP A 132 19.29 9.13 -8.18
CA ASP A 132 20.04 9.48 -9.40
C ASP A 132 19.47 8.73 -10.63
N PHE A 133 19.91 9.12 -11.84
CA PHE A 133 19.43 8.50 -13.08
C PHE A 133 19.70 7.00 -13.16
N LYS A 134 20.82 6.55 -12.57
CA LYS A 134 21.15 5.13 -12.53
C LYS A 134 20.16 4.38 -11.62
N PHE A 135 19.87 4.91 -10.45
CA PHE A 135 18.89 4.35 -9.51
C PHE A 135 17.51 4.24 -10.15
N LEU A 136 17.06 5.29 -10.84
CA LEU A 136 15.78 5.28 -11.57
C LEU A 136 15.77 4.24 -12.68
N GLY A 137 16.88 4.13 -13.43
CA GLY A 137 17.04 3.10 -14.47
C GLY A 137 16.96 1.69 -13.89
N ASP A 138 17.66 1.41 -12.79
CA ASP A 138 17.62 0.12 -12.10
C ASP A 138 16.19 -0.17 -11.55
N PHE A 139 15.49 0.83 -11.00
CA PHE A 139 14.10 0.69 -10.57
C PHE A 139 13.15 0.35 -11.72
N PHE A 140 13.24 1.05 -12.86
CA PHE A 140 12.40 0.69 -14.01
C PHE A 140 12.76 -0.66 -14.62
N ALA A 141 14.03 -1.09 -14.55
CA ALA A 141 14.43 -2.45 -14.92
C ALA A 141 13.81 -3.51 -13.97
N LEU A 142 13.68 -3.20 -12.68
CA LEU A 142 12.94 -4.04 -11.73
C LEU A 142 11.45 -4.12 -12.12
N CYS A 143 10.81 -2.98 -12.40
CA CYS A 143 9.41 -2.95 -12.84
C CYS A 143 9.21 -3.79 -14.11
N GLN A 144 10.12 -3.68 -15.09
CA GLN A 144 10.08 -4.48 -16.29
C GLN A 144 10.21 -5.98 -15.96
N ALA A 145 11.24 -6.37 -15.19
CA ALA A 145 11.45 -7.77 -14.81
C ALA A 145 10.26 -8.36 -14.05
N LEU A 146 9.55 -7.53 -13.29
CA LEU A 146 8.35 -7.91 -12.55
C LEU A 146 7.14 -8.06 -13.49
N PHE A 147 6.72 -6.97 -14.13
CA PHE A 147 5.44 -6.89 -14.84
C PHE A 147 5.41 -7.61 -16.19
N ASP A 148 6.57 -7.90 -16.78
CA ASP A 148 6.66 -8.75 -17.99
C ASP A 148 6.53 -10.26 -17.67
N ASN A 149 6.66 -10.65 -16.39
CA ASN A 149 6.73 -12.05 -15.97
C ASN A 149 5.65 -12.48 -14.98
N ILE A 150 4.76 -11.58 -14.58
CA ILE A 150 3.63 -11.89 -13.70
C ILE A 150 2.36 -11.96 -14.53
N GLU A 151 1.57 -13.01 -14.29
CA GLU A 151 0.24 -13.12 -14.88
C GLU A 151 -0.71 -12.06 -14.36
N TYR A 152 -1.57 -11.56 -15.19
CA TYR A 152 -2.61 -10.60 -14.82
C TYR A 152 -3.90 -10.89 -15.57
N SER A 153 -5.02 -10.50 -14.98
CA SER A 153 -6.31 -10.40 -15.64
C SER A 153 -6.64 -8.93 -15.96
N GLN A 154 -7.49 -8.73 -16.97
CA GLN A 154 -8.02 -7.38 -17.21
C GLN A 154 -8.95 -6.99 -16.06
N ARG A 155 -8.73 -5.81 -15.47
CA ARG A 155 -9.65 -5.30 -14.45
C ARG A 155 -11.04 -5.09 -15.06
N ASN A 156 -12.06 -5.55 -14.36
CA ASN A 156 -13.43 -5.18 -14.67
C ASN A 156 -13.54 -3.65 -14.67
N SER A 157 -14.28 -3.09 -15.64
CA SER A 157 -14.43 -1.63 -15.80
C SER A 157 -14.94 -0.94 -14.52
N ASN A 158 -15.79 -1.59 -13.75
CA ASN A 158 -16.27 -1.09 -12.46
C ASN A 158 -15.14 -1.10 -11.41
N THR A 159 -14.37 -2.19 -11.32
CA THR A 159 -13.23 -2.30 -10.40
C THR A 159 -12.17 -1.26 -10.71
N TYR A 160 -11.87 -1.06 -11.99
CA TYR A 160 -10.94 -0.03 -12.44
C TYR A 160 -11.41 1.40 -12.09
N ALA A 161 -12.69 1.70 -12.35
CA ALA A 161 -13.25 3.00 -12.02
C ALA A 161 -13.22 3.27 -10.51
N ILE A 162 -13.58 2.27 -9.69
CA ILE A 162 -13.55 2.40 -8.23
C ILE A 162 -12.11 2.51 -7.71
N GLN A 163 -11.14 1.84 -8.34
CA GLN A 163 -9.74 1.98 -7.96
C GLN A 163 -9.24 3.42 -8.09
N LYS A 164 -9.64 4.14 -9.14
CA LYS A 164 -9.34 5.58 -9.28
C LYS A 164 -9.84 6.40 -8.10
N ALA A 165 -11.08 6.15 -7.67
CA ALA A 165 -11.65 6.84 -6.51
C ALA A 165 -10.90 6.49 -5.22
N ILE A 166 -10.49 5.24 -5.05
CA ILE A 166 -9.68 4.77 -3.91
C ILE A 166 -8.34 5.48 -3.88
N ASP A 167 -7.64 5.53 -5.00
CA ASP A 167 -6.34 6.18 -5.12
C ASP A 167 -6.45 7.67 -4.80
N TYR A 168 -7.44 8.34 -5.38
CA TYR A 168 -7.71 9.74 -5.09
C TYR A 168 -8.01 10.00 -3.61
N ILE A 169 -8.80 9.13 -2.95
CA ILE A 169 -9.06 9.24 -1.52
C ILE A 169 -7.77 9.07 -0.72
N ASN A 170 -6.92 8.10 -1.06
CA ASN A 170 -5.68 7.84 -0.34
C ASN A 170 -4.67 8.97 -0.48
N GLU A 171 -4.63 9.65 -1.61
CA GLU A 171 -3.74 10.79 -1.88
C GLU A 171 -4.26 12.11 -1.30
N ASN A 172 -5.58 12.22 -1.09
CA ASN A 172 -6.24 13.47 -0.68
C ASN A 172 -7.13 13.30 0.56
N PHE A 173 -6.86 12.32 1.42
CA PHE A 173 -7.70 12.04 2.60
C PHE A 173 -7.87 13.22 3.56
N ASP A 174 -6.93 14.17 3.54
CA ASP A 174 -6.88 15.39 4.33
C ASP A 174 -7.73 16.54 3.74
N ARG A 175 -8.25 16.38 2.51
CA ARG A 175 -9.06 17.38 1.83
C ARG A 175 -10.55 17.09 1.97
N ASP A 176 -11.36 18.09 1.67
CA ASP A 176 -12.81 17.89 1.54
C ASP A 176 -13.12 17.23 0.19
N ILE A 177 -13.55 15.96 0.26
CA ILE A 177 -13.89 15.13 -0.91
C ILE A 177 -15.37 14.82 -0.87
N SER A 178 -16.11 15.25 -1.91
CA SER A 178 -17.51 14.92 -2.05
C SER A 178 -17.74 13.59 -2.77
N VAL A 179 -18.82 12.89 -2.44
CA VAL A 179 -19.22 11.66 -3.16
C VAL A 179 -19.50 11.96 -4.63
N LYS A 180 -20.06 13.13 -4.93
CA LYS A 180 -20.32 13.60 -6.29
C LYS A 180 -19.03 13.66 -7.12
N GLN A 181 -17.99 14.29 -6.59
CA GLN A 181 -16.68 14.39 -7.24
C GLN A 181 -16.10 13.00 -7.56
N LEU A 182 -16.15 12.07 -6.60
CA LEU A 182 -15.67 10.71 -6.79
C LEU A 182 -16.48 9.95 -7.86
N ALA A 183 -17.80 10.15 -7.88
CA ALA A 183 -18.67 9.53 -8.87
C ALA A 183 -18.40 10.05 -10.29
N GLU A 184 -18.21 11.36 -10.44
CA GLU A 184 -17.84 12.00 -11.70
C GLU A 184 -16.50 11.48 -12.24
N MET A 185 -15.48 11.31 -11.37
CA MET A 185 -14.18 10.72 -11.73
C MET A 185 -14.32 9.27 -12.26
N CYS A 186 -15.30 8.54 -11.77
CA CYS A 186 -15.59 7.17 -12.18
C CYS A 186 -16.55 7.07 -13.38
N ASN A 187 -17.05 8.19 -13.90
CA ASN A 187 -18.14 8.25 -14.90
C ASN A 187 -19.41 7.50 -14.44
N PHE A 188 -19.74 7.62 -13.16
CA PHE A 188 -20.93 7.03 -12.54
C PHE A 188 -21.89 8.14 -12.04
N SER A 189 -23.19 7.81 -11.96
CA SER A 189 -24.09 8.58 -11.08
C SER A 189 -23.71 8.34 -9.62
N GLU A 190 -24.00 9.28 -8.72
CA GLU A 190 -23.69 9.12 -7.28
C GLU A 190 -24.28 7.85 -6.67
N SER A 191 -25.51 7.51 -7.05
CA SER A 191 -26.20 6.29 -6.59
C SER A 191 -25.46 5.02 -7.04
N ARG A 192 -25.10 4.94 -8.33
CA ARG A 192 -24.34 3.81 -8.89
C ARG A 192 -22.95 3.72 -8.26
N PHE A 193 -22.25 4.85 -8.11
CA PHE A 193 -20.94 4.91 -7.47
C PHE A 193 -21.00 4.36 -6.04
N HIS A 194 -21.97 4.85 -5.25
CA HIS A 194 -22.12 4.42 -3.86
C HIS A 194 -22.40 2.90 -3.76
N HIS A 195 -23.25 2.37 -4.65
CA HIS A 195 -23.56 0.93 -4.70
C HIS A 195 -22.32 0.10 -5.05
N VAL A 196 -21.67 0.41 -6.19
CA VAL A 196 -20.50 -0.34 -6.67
C VAL A 196 -19.32 -0.23 -5.70
N PHE A 197 -19.08 0.97 -5.15
CA PHE A 197 -18.03 1.17 -4.15
C PHE A 197 -18.27 0.32 -2.89
N LYS A 198 -19.51 0.30 -2.40
CA LYS A 198 -19.85 -0.49 -1.21
C LYS A 198 -19.78 -1.99 -1.49
N GLU A 199 -20.19 -2.45 -2.66
CA GLU A 199 -20.08 -3.84 -3.10
C GLU A 199 -18.62 -4.31 -3.12
N LEU A 200 -17.73 -3.54 -3.76
CA LEU A 200 -16.32 -3.90 -3.92
C LEU A 200 -15.50 -3.69 -2.63
N MET A 201 -15.79 -2.64 -1.85
CA MET A 201 -14.98 -2.25 -0.68
C MET A 201 -15.59 -2.64 0.66
N GLY A 202 -16.82 -3.20 0.67
CA GLY A 202 -17.53 -3.56 1.91
C GLY A 202 -17.90 -2.37 2.79
N THR A 203 -17.68 -1.12 2.32
CA THR A 203 -17.89 0.09 3.13
C THR A 203 -18.23 1.29 2.23
N SER A 204 -18.84 2.35 2.81
CA SER A 204 -19.15 3.56 2.05
C SER A 204 -17.88 4.39 1.72
N PRO A 205 -17.89 5.20 0.66
CA PRO A 205 -16.76 6.05 0.27
C PRO A 205 -16.27 6.97 1.42
N ILE A 206 -17.20 7.61 2.12
CA ILE A 206 -16.89 8.49 3.26
C ILE A 206 -16.29 7.71 4.43
N THR A 207 -16.80 6.49 4.71
CA THR A 207 -16.23 5.63 5.74
C THR A 207 -14.83 5.18 5.36
N TYR A 208 -14.58 4.90 4.08
CA TYR A 208 -13.26 4.57 3.56
C TYR A 208 -12.28 5.75 3.74
N LYS A 209 -12.67 6.97 3.34
CA LYS A 209 -11.89 8.20 3.59
C LYS A 209 -11.51 8.36 5.05
N HIS A 210 -12.47 8.19 5.97
CA HIS A 210 -12.18 8.25 7.40
C HIS A 210 -11.15 7.18 7.83
N LYS A 211 -11.23 5.95 7.30
CA LYS A 211 -10.24 4.91 7.61
C LYS A 211 -8.85 5.29 7.11
N ALA A 212 -8.73 5.85 5.91
CA ALA A 212 -7.45 6.33 5.36
C ALA A 212 -6.86 7.44 6.24
N ALA A 213 -7.66 8.43 6.59
CA ALA A 213 -7.25 9.53 7.49
C ALA A 213 -6.82 9.03 8.88
N ILE A 214 -7.55 8.08 9.47
CA ILE A 214 -7.22 7.50 10.78
C ILE A 214 -5.94 6.66 10.71
N ASN A 215 -5.66 5.99 9.61
CA ASN A 215 -4.38 5.28 9.44
C ASN A 215 -3.21 6.24 9.45
N GLN A 216 -3.31 7.35 8.74
CA GLN A 216 -2.28 8.37 8.78
C GLN A 216 -2.16 9.00 10.17
N ALA A 217 -3.28 9.26 10.86
CA ALA A 217 -3.27 9.73 12.24
C ALA A 217 -2.51 8.79 13.20
N ARG A 218 -2.65 7.47 13.00
CA ARG A 218 -1.89 6.47 13.80
C ARG A 218 -0.38 6.60 13.59
N LEU A 219 0.09 6.93 12.39
CA LEU A 219 1.50 7.17 12.11
C LEU A 219 1.98 8.46 12.78
N TYR A 220 1.23 9.56 12.68
CA TYR A 220 1.56 10.81 13.36
C TYR A 220 1.63 10.66 14.89
N LEU A 221 0.70 9.89 15.48
CA LEU A 221 0.67 9.66 16.93
C LEU A 221 1.83 8.80 17.43
N LYS A 222 2.46 7.99 16.55
CA LYS A 222 3.64 7.16 16.86
C LYS A 222 4.96 7.82 16.48
N SER A 223 4.94 8.94 15.76
CA SER A 223 6.16 9.60 15.31
C SER A 223 6.93 10.21 16.50
N GLU A 224 8.24 10.27 16.38
CA GLU A 224 9.12 10.95 17.36
C GLU A 224 8.79 12.45 17.50
N ARG A 225 8.19 13.03 16.48
CA ARG A 225 7.68 14.40 16.51
C ARG A 225 6.38 14.43 17.31
N CYS A 226 6.44 14.99 18.52
CA CYS A 226 5.35 15.03 19.49
C CYS A 226 4.18 15.92 19.04
N TYR A 227 3.40 15.49 18.05
CA TYR A 227 2.18 16.19 17.65
C TYR A 227 1.12 16.17 18.76
N THR A 228 0.39 17.27 18.93
CA THR A 228 -0.85 17.32 19.73
C THR A 228 -1.98 16.58 19.01
N ILE A 229 -3.03 16.24 19.74
CA ILE A 229 -4.20 15.58 19.15
C ILE A 229 -4.90 16.51 18.14
N GLU A 230 -4.91 17.80 18.42
CA GLU A 230 -5.45 18.85 17.58
C GLU A 230 -4.67 18.95 16.26
N GLU A 231 -3.35 19.05 16.33
CA GLU A 231 -2.48 19.07 15.14
C GLU A 231 -2.65 17.81 14.26
N VAL A 232 -2.80 16.63 14.89
CA VAL A 232 -3.05 15.39 14.15
C VAL A 232 -4.42 15.44 13.49
N SER A 233 -5.45 15.95 14.17
CA SER A 233 -6.79 16.13 13.62
C SER A 233 -6.77 17.01 12.36
N ASP A 234 -6.11 18.16 12.43
CA ASP A 234 -6.01 19.13 11.35
C ASP A 234 -5.23 18.54 10.15
N LYS A 235 -4.07 17.89 10.42
CA LYS A 235 -3.25 17.20 9.38
C LYS A 235 -3.99 16.05 8.68
N CYS A 236 -4.99 15.49 9.32
CA CYS A 236 -5.83 14.44 8.78
C CYS A 236 -7.15 14.96 8.17
N GLY A 237 -7.28 16.27 8.00
CA GLY A 237 -8.40 16.91 7.31
C GLY A 237 -9.73 16.86 8.06
N PHE A 238 -9.70 16.76 9.40
CA PHE A 238 -10.92 16.86 10.20
C PHE A 238 -11.17 18.31 10.62
N SER A 239 -12.34 18.82 10.28
CA SER A 239 -12.78 20.16 10.65
C SER A 239 -13.04 20.35 12.17
N SER A 240 -13.07 19.24 12.93
CA SER A 240 -13.35 19.26 14.38
C SER A 240 -12.57 18.13 15.06
N SER A 241 -11.74 18.48 16.04
CA SER A 241 -11.02 17.51 16.87
C SER A 241 -11.96 16.63 17.71
N ILE A 242 -13.17 17.10 18.03
CA ILE A 242 -14.21 16.31 18.71
C ILE A 242 -14.70 15.20 17.76
N TYR A 243 -14.99 15.56 16.51
CA TYR A 243 -15.41 14.59 15.49
C TYR A 243 -14.29 13.60 15.19
N PHE A 244 -13.05 14.05 15.04
CA PHE A 244 -11.87 13.22 14.89
C PHE A 244 -11.75 12.15 16.00
N ARG A 245 -11.81 12.58 17.28
CA ARG A 245 -11.72 11.66 18.43
C ARG A 245 -12.80 10.58 18.39
N ARG A 246 -14.03 10.95 18.00
CA ARG A 246 -15.14 9.99 17.85
C ARG A 246 -14.89 8.96 16.75
N ILE A 247 -14.43 9.43 15.57
CA ILE A 247 -14.13 8.54 14.44
C ILE A 247 -12.91 7.67 14.73
N PHE A 248 -11.86 8.23 15.34
CA PHE A 248 -10.67 7.49 15.73
C PHE A 248 -11.01 6.35 16.69
N LYS A 249 -11.77 6.63 17.75
CA LYS A 249 -12.22 5.59 18.71
C LYS A 249 -13.10 4.54 18.05
N LYS A 250 -14.01 4.95 17.15
CA LYS A 250 -14.88 4.03 16.40
C LYS A 250 -14.08 3.06 15.54
N ILE A 251 -12.98 3.51 14.90
CA ILE A 251 -12.19 2.70 13.97
C ILE A 251 -11.12 1.88 14.71
N THR A 252 -10.49 2.43 15.74
CA THR A 252 -9.35 1.80 16.43
C THR A 252 -9.70 1.10 17.74
N GLY A 253 -10.89 1.35 18.27
CA GLY A 253 -11.33 0.87 19.60
C GLY A 253 -10.80 1.70 20.78
N LYS A 254 -9.81 2.59 20.57
CA LYS A 254 -9.15 3.41 21.60
C LYS A 254 -9.26 4.89 21.26
N SER A 255 -9.25 5.77 22.27
CA SER A 255 -9.10 7.20 22.01
C SER A 255 -7.70 7.52 21.46
N PRO A 256 -7.51 8.64 20.74
CA PRO A 256 -6.18 9.06 20.27
C PRO A 256 -5.15 9.19 21.40
N ARG A 257 -5.60 9.65 22.58
CA ARG A 257 -4.74 9.81 23.76
C ARG A 257 -4.27 8.48 24.33
N GLU A 258 -5.18 7.50 24.46
CA GLU A 258 -4.85 6.13 24.88
C GLU A 258 -3.91 5.49 23.88
N TYR A 259 -4.21 5.62 22.58
CA TYR A 259 -3.39 5.06 21.51
C TYR A 259 -1.96 5.60 21.51
N LYS A 260 -1.79 6.92 21.71
CA LYS A 260 -0.47 7.57 21.82
C LYS A 260 0.31 7.07 23.04
N LYS A 261 -0.36 6.93 24.18
CA LYS A 261 0.27 6.44 25.42
C LYS A 261 0.79 5.00 25.26
N ASP A 262 0.00 4.11 24.66
CA ASP A 262 0.37 2.71 24.44
C ASP A 262 1.53 2.55 23.44
N SER A 263 1.75 3.53 22.57
CA SER A 263 2.84 3.48 21.58
C SER A 263 4.17 4.03 22.10
N MET A 264 4.18 4.61 23.29
CA MET A 264 5.37 5.16 23.96
C MET A 264 5.92 4.22 25.06
N MET A 265 5.23 3.11 25.33
CA MET A 265 5.66 2.01 26.18
C MET A 265 6.28 0.89 25.32
#